data_22e61d7c303ed54d2817cf10db42648d
#
_entry.id   22e61d7c303ed54d2817cf10db42648d
#
_cell.length_a   1.000
_cell.length_b   1.000
_cell.length_c   1.000
_cell.angle_alpha   90.00
_cell.angle_beta   90.00
_cell.angle_gamma   90.00
#
_symmetry.space_group_name_H-M   'P 1'
#
loop_
_entity.id
_entity.type
_entity.pdbx_description
1 polymer ?
#
loop_
_entity_poly.entity_id
_entity_poly.type
_entity_poly.pdbx_seq_one_letter_code
_entity_poly.pdbx_strand_id
1 'polypeptide(L)'
;MASEKKINAIADAEQAGLYYSSNTEEGYTREIKEENTTFLDTNGKIIKGKRELKRIEEMRIPPAWTDVWICDKKNGHLQATGIDAKKRTQYIYHPIWTQLRSEAKFDKMSTFGRTLPKIREKYFEDLASEGNKKQHDLHSQDNVKSESLSGSGAFEDSLRGVFEELSKFLRA
;
A
#
# COMPACT_ATOMS: atom_id res chain seq x y z
N MET A 1 9.95 4.66 15.46
CA MET A 1 8.72 4.65 14.60
C MET A 1 8.62 3.45 13.67
N ALA A 2 9.58 3.14 12.76
CA ALA A 2 9.50 1.95 11.90
C ALA A 2 9.54 0.62 12.67
N SER A 3 10.32 0.55 13.75
CA SER A 3 10.46 -0.64 14.61
C SER A 3 9.17 -0.97 15.37
N GLU A 4 8.49 0.02 15.95
CA GLU A 4 7.23 -0.17 16.69
C GLU A 4 6.09 -0.65 15.78
N LYS A 5 6.00 -0.10 14.56
CA LYS A 5 5.02 -0.56 13.57
C LYS A 5 5.23 -2.02 13.17
N LYS A 6 6.48 -2.45 13.06
CA LYS A 6 6.81 -3.85 12.76
C LYS A 6 6.44 -4.77 13.94
N ILE A 7 6.69 -4.34 15.17
CA ILE A 7 6.32 -5.09 16.38
C ILE A 7 4.80 -5.26 16.46
N ASN A 8 4.03 -4.20 16.23
CA ASN A 8 2.57 -4.26 16.21
C ASN A 8 2.06 -5.19 15.10
N ALA A 9 2.66 -5.16 13.90
CA ALA A 9 2.27 -6.02 12.79
C ALA A 9 2.55 -7.51 13.06
N ILE A 10 3.62 -7.83 13.78
CA ILE A 10 3.93 -9.20 14.20
C ILE A 10 2.86 -9.68 15.20
N ALA A 11 2.58 -8.87 16.23
CA ALA A 11 1.56 -9.19 17.23
C ALA A 11 0.16 -9.37 16.60
N ASP A 12 -0.22 -8.49 15.66
CA ASP A 12 -1.47 -8.58 14.90
C ASP A 12 -1.56 -9.90 14.10
N ALA A 13 -0.45 -10.32 13.46
CA ALA A 13 -0.41 -11.57 12.71
C ALA A 13 -0.56 -12.78 13.64
N GLU A 14 0.16 -12.81 14.75
CA GLU A 14 0.10 -13.89 15.74
C GLU A 14 -1.29 -14.01 16.36
N GLN A 15 -1.92 -12.90 16.70
CA GLN A 15 -3.29 -12.85 17.22
C GLN A 15 -4.31 -13.41 16.21
N ALA A 16 -4.06 -13.21 14.92
CA ALA A 16 -4.87 -13.76 13.83
C ALA A 16 -4.51 -15.23 13.48
N GLY A 17 -3.60 -15.86 14.20
CA GLY A 17 -3.12 -17.23 13.93
C GLY A 17 -2.22 -17.31 12.69
N LEU A 18 -1.65 -16.19 12.25
CA LEU A 18 -0.75 -16.12 11.11
C LEU A 18 0.70 -16.02 11.54
N TYR A 19 1.58 -16.56 10.69
CA TYR A 19 3.01 -16.38 10.82
C TYR A 19 3.41 -15.09 10.07
N TYR A 20 4.16 -14.22 10.73
CA TYR A 20 4.69 -13.01 10.08
C TYR A 20 5.89 -13.37 9.22
N SER A 21 5.67 -13.59 7.92
CA SER A 21 6.66 -14.02 6.94
C SER A 21 7.28 -12.81 6.21
N SER A 22 8.49 -12.99 5.70
CA SER A 22 9.19 -11.99 4.90
C SER A 22 9.73 -12.62 3.62
N ASN A 23 9.73 -11.89 2.53
CA ASN A 23 10.35 -12.31 1.27
C ASN A 23 11.90 -12.38 1.34
N THR A 24 12.50 -12.01 2.48
CA THR A 24 13.92 -12.23 2.79
C THR A 24 14.18 -13.61 3.40
N GLU A 25 13.13 -14.33 3.81
CA GLU A 25 13.20 -15.69 4.29
C GLU A 25 13.24 -16.66 3.11
N GLU A 26 13.68 -17.90 3.38
CA GLU A 26 13.59 -18.96 2.39
C GLU A 26 12.14 -19.19 1.96
N GLY A 27 11.93 -19.45 0.70
CA GLY A 27 10.61 -19.66 0.13
C GLY A 27 10.68 -20.38 -1.21
N TYR A 28 9.54 -20.68 -1.77
CA TYR A 28 9.47 -21.27 -3.10
C TYR A 28 9.66 -20.21 -4.16
N THR A 29 10.19 -20.62 -5.31
CA THR A 29 10.41 -19.76 -6.47
C THR A 29 9.67 -20.28 -7.69
N ARG A 30 9.36 -19.39 -8.63
CA ARG A 30 8.76 -19.73 -9.89
C ARG A 30 9.80 -19.59 -11.01
N GLU A 31 9.98 -20.66 -11.78
CA GLU A 31 10.71 -20.63 -13.05
C GLU A 31 9.76 -20.76 -14.23
N ILE A 32 9.97 -19.94 -15.24
CA ILE A 32 9.27 -20.02 -16.52
C ILE A 32 10.31 -20.42 -17.57
N LYS A 33 10.14 -21.62 -18.15
CA LYS A 33 11.00 -22.13 -19.24
C LYS A 33 10.09 -22.38 -20.44
N GLU A 34 10.31 -21.62 -21.51
CA GLU A 34 9.48 -21.64 -22.72
C GLU A 34 8.00 -21.39 -22.37
N GLU A 35 7.12 -22.37 -22.52
CA GLU A 35 5.70 -22.27 -22.16
C GLU A 35 5.36 -22.95 -20.81
N ASN A 36 6.35 -23.60 -20.16
CA ASN A 36 6.13 -24.34 -18.93
C ASN A 36 6.49 -23.53 -17.69
N THR A 37 5.53 -23.40 -16.79
CA THR A 37 5.75 -22.82 -15.47
C THR A 37 6.04 -23.93 -14.47
N THR A 38 7.17 -23.85 -13.77
CA THR A 38 7.57 -24.78 -12.71
C THR A 38 7.78 -24.01 -11.42
N PHE A 39 7.50 -24.68 -10.28
CA PHE A 39 7.74 -24.15 -8.97
C PHE A 39 8.81 -24.97 -8.28
N LEU A 40 9.77 -24.28 -7.68
CA LEU A 40 10.89 -24.88 -6.96
C LEU A 40 10.73 -24.68 -5.46
N ASP A 41 11.08 -25.67 -4.69
CA ASP A 41 11.16 -25.59 -3.23
C ASP A 41 12.42 -24.82 -2.76
N THR A 42 12.58 -24.65 -1.46
CA THR A 42 13.72 -23.97 -0.82
C THR A 42 15.08 -24.64 -1.15
N ASN A 43 15.07 -25.88 -1.62
CA ASN A 43 16.27 -26.62 -2.02
C ASN A 43 16.49 -26.61 -3.55
N GLY A 44 15.68 -25.84 -4.31
CA GLY A 44 15.74 -25.80 -5.77
C GLY A 44 15.18 -27.04 -6.47
N LYS A 45 14.40 -27.89 -5.76
CA LYS A 45 13.76 -29.06 -6.36
C LYS A 45 12.35 -28.72 -6.83
N ILE A 46 11.95 -29.31 -7.96
CA ILE A 46 10.60 -29.12 -8.52
C ILE A 46 9.54 -29.65 -7.55
N ILE A 47 8.59 -28.79 -7.19
CA ILE A 47 7.44 -29.13 -6.35
C ILE A 47 6.51 -30.03 -7.17
N LYS A 48 6.30 -31.28 -6.71
CA LYS A 48 5.40 -32.27 -7.32
C LYS A 48 4.15 -32.55 -6.49
N GLY A 49 4.09 -31.97 -5.27
CA GLY A 49 2.99 -32.18 -4.35
C GLY A 49 1.70 -31.53 -4.83
N LYS A 50 0.69 -32.32 -5.20
CA LYS A 50 -0.61 -31.80 -5.70
C LYS A 50 -1.25 -30.76 -4.76
N ARG A 51 -1.11 -30.94 -3.45
CA ARG A 51 -1.66 -30.02 -2.43
C ARG A 51 -0.97 -28.68 -2.46
N GLU A 52 0.35 -28.65 -2.61
CA GLU A 52 1.12 -27.40 -2.68
C GLU A 52 0.90 -26.68 -4.02
N LEU A 53 0.92 -27.43 -5.13
CA LEU A 53 0.62 -26.84 -6.43
C LEU A 53 -0.77 -26.21 -6.46
N LYS A 54 -1.79 -26.89 -5.91
CA LYS A 54 -3.14 -26.33 -5.79
C LYS A 54 -3.16 -25.04 -4.97
N ARG A 55 -2.44 -24.99 -3.83
CA ARG A 55 -2.30 -23.78 -3.01
C ARG A 55 -1.70 -22.62 -3.80
N ILE A 56 -0.65 -22.90 -4.57
CA ILE A 56 0.03 -21.88 -5.39
C ILE A 56 -0.89 -21.39 -6.52
N GLU A 57 -1.62 -22.28 -7.16
CA GLU A 57 -2.60 -21.93 -8.21
C GLU A 57 -3.73 -21.05 -7.65
N GLU A 58 -4.21 -21.35 -6.44
CA GLU A 58 -5.26 -20.58 -5.76
C GLU A 58 -4.82 -19.14 -5.45
N MET A 59 -3.53 -18.86 -5.29
CA MET A 59 -2.98 -17.50 -5.13
C MET A 59 -3.12 -16.65 -6.41
N ARG A 60 -3.34 -17.26 -7.57
CA ARG A 60 -3.51 -16.58 -8.86
C ARG A 60 -2.39 -15.59 -9.18
N ILE A 61 -1.14 -16.03 -8.96
CA ILE A 61 0.03 -15.18 -9.22
C ILE A 61 0.07 -14.84 -10.71
N PRO A 62 0.06 -13.55 -11.10
CA PRO A 62 0.07 -13.18 -12.51
C PRO A 62 1.28 -13.74 -13.26
N PRO A 63 1.09 -14.29 -14.49
CA PRO A 63 2.19 -14.84 -15.29
C PRO A 63 3.25 -13.78 -15.64
N ALA A 64 2.84 -12.52 -15.79
CA ALA A 64 3.73 -11.41 -16.13
C ALA A 64 4.68 -10.97 -15.00
N TRP A 65 4.52 -11.49 -13.78
CA TRP A 65 5.45 -11.17 -12.70
C TRP A 65 6.77 -11.93 -12.89
N THR A 66 7.87 -11.30 -12.53
CA THR A 66 9.21 -11.90 -12.45
C THR A 66 9.68 -11.96 -10.99
N ASP A 67 10.76 -12.66 -10.72
CA ASP A 67 11.36 -12.81 -9.39
C ASP A 67 10.32 -13.16 -8.31
N VAL A 68 9.54 -14.19 -8.59
CA VAL A 68 8.44 -14.60 -7.72
C VAL A 68 8.98 -15.41 -6.55
N TRP A 69 8.74 -14.87 -5.34
CA TRP A 69 8.92 -15.57 -4.08
C TRP A 69 7.56 -15.99 -3.53
N ILE A 70 7.46 -17.21 -2.97
CA ILE A 70 6.23 -17.77 -2.41
C ILE A 70 6.55 -18.33 -1.03
N CYS A 71 5.78 -17.94 -0.04
CA CYS A 71 5.92 -18.46 1.32
C CYS A 71 5.68 -19.97 1.36
N ASP A 72 6.58 -20.72 1.99
CA ASP A 72 6.46 -22.16 2.21
C ASP A 72 5.36 -22.50 3.23
N LYS A 73 5.07 -21.57 4.15
CA LYS A 73 4.07 -21.73 5.21
C LYS A 73 2.69 -21.31 4.73
N LYS A 74 1.68 -22.18 4.95
CA LYS A 74 0.29 -21.90 4.58
C LYS A 74 -0.30 -20.73 5.32
N ASN A 75 0.09 -20.54 6.58
CA ASN A 75 -0.38 -19.46 7.44
C ASN A 75 0.55 -18.24 7.42
N GLY A 76 1.45 -18.11 6.45
CA GLY A 76 2.22 -16.89 6.27
C GLY A 76 1.31 -15.70 5.97
N HIS A 77 1.48 -14.55 6.67
CA HIS A 77 0.66 -13.36 6.39
C HIS A 77 0.95 -12.82 4.98
N LEU A 78 2.19 -12.86 4.54
CA LEU A 78 2.62 -12.59 3.18
C LEU A 78 2.75 -13.94 2.46
N GLN A 79 1.95 -14.17 1.43
CA GLN A 79 1.88 -15.44 0.72
C GLN A 79 2.80 -15.48 -0.49
N ALA A 80 2.89 -14.36 -1.24
CA ALA A 80 3.82 -14.26 -2.36
C ALA A 80 4.21 -12.82 -2.64
N THR A 81 5.37 -12.64 -3.24
CA THR A 81 5.81 -11.38 -3.86
C THR A 81 6.27 -11.61 -5.28
N GLY A 82 6.33 -10.57 -6.08
CA GLY A 82 6.89 -10.61 -7.42
C GLY A 82 7.05 -9.21 -8.00
N ILE A 83 7.76 -9.10 -9.10
CA ILE A 83 8.00 -7.84 -9.79
C ILE A 83 7.09 -7.76 -11.02
N ASP A 84 6.31 -6.69 -11.12
CA ASP A 84 5.43 -6.45 -12.28
C ASP A 84 6.20 -5.90 -13.51
N ALA A 85 5.51 -5.80 -14.64
CA ALA A 85 6.08 -5.26 -15.88
C ALA A 85 6.59 -3.79 -15.75
N LYS A 86 6.12 -3.05 -14.75
CA LYS A 86 6.59 -1.70 -14.42
C LYS A 86 7.73 -1.68 -13.41
N LYS A 87 8.35 -2.83 -13.13
CA LYS A 87 9.43 -3.02 -12.15
C LYS A 87 9.04 -2.63 -10.71
N ARG A 88 7.77 -2.79 -10.35
CA ARG A 88 7.28 -2.54 -8.99
C ARG A 88 7.09 -3.87 -8.28
N THR A 89 7.50 -3.95 -7.02
CA THR A 89 7.22 -5.12 -6.18
C THR A 89 5.73 -5.17 -5.85
N GLN A 90 5.12 -6.30 -6.12
CA GLN A 90 3.73 -6.62 -5.82
C GLN A 90 3.66 -7.67 -4.73
N TYR A 91 2.56 -7.68 -3.98
CA TYR A 91 2.39 -8.51 -2.79
C TYR A 91 1.04 -9.22 -2.82
N ILE A 92 1.04 -10.51 -2.46
CA ILE A 92 -0.18 -11.28 -2.22
C ILE A 92 -0.19 -11.66 -0.75
N TYR A 93 -1.20 -11.19 -0.04
CA TYR A 93 -1.38 -11.43 1.38
C TYR A 93 -2.39 -12.54 1.65
N HIS A 94 -2.30 -13.14 2.82
CA HIS A 94 -3.30 -14.08 3.31
C HIS A 94 -4.67 -13.40 3.46
N PRO A 95 -5.79 -14.05 3.10
CA PRO A 95 -7.12 -13.43 3.19
C PRO A 95 -7.45 -12.86 4.56
N ILE A 96 -7.13 -13.59 5.63
CA ILE A 96 -7.33 -13.14 7.02
C ILE A 96 -6.54 -11.86 7.30
N TRP A 97 -5.29 -11.77 6.82
CA TRP A 97 -4.49 -10.56 6.96
C TRP A 97 -5.09 -9.36 6.23
N THR A 98 -5.57 -9.58 5.01
CA THR A 98 -6.25 -8.54 4.23
C THR A 98 -7.50 -8.02 4.93
N GLN A 99 -8.31 -8.93 5.49
CA GLN A 99 -9.50 -8.57 6.25
C GLN A 99 -9.14 -7.74 7.50
N LEU A 100 -8.22 -8.23 8.33
CA LEU A 100 -7.76 -7.55 9.56
C LEU A 100 -7.24 -6.13 9.27
N ARG A 101 -6.45 -5.97 8.21
CA ARG A 101 -5.95 -4.65 7.80
C ARG A 101 -7.05 -3.74 7.28
N SER A 102 -8.07 -4.29 6.62
CA SER A 102 -9.23 -3.53 6.16
C SER A 102 -10.07 -3.02 7.34
N GLU A 103 -10.34 -3.86 8.34
CA GLU A 103 -11.07 -3.49 9.55
C GLU A 103 -10.35 -2.37 10.30
N ALA A 104 -9.04 -2.50 10.53
CA ALA A 104 -8.22 -1.45 11.16
C ALA A 104 -8.22 -0.13 10.37
N LYS A 105 -8.33 -0.19 9.04
CA LYS A 105 -8.46 1.00 8.20
C LYS A 105 -9.82 1.67 8.39
N PHE A 106 -10.91 0.90 8.48
CA PHE A 106 -12.25 1.45 8.72
C PHE A 106 -12.36 2.15 10.07
N ASP A 107 -11.77 1.59 11.13
CA ASP A 107 -11.73 2.22 12.45
C ASP A 107 -11.00 3.57 12.41
N LYS A 108 -9.86 3.63 11.72
CA LYS A 108 -9.13 4.88 11.51
C LYS A 108 -9.96 5.89 10.70
N MET A 109 -10.69 5.47 9.68
CA MET A 109 -11.57 6.34 8.90
C MET A 109 -12.70 6.94 9.75
N SER A 110 -13.29 6.15 10.66
CA SER A 110 -14.30 6.64 11.60
C SER A 110 -13.73 7.74 12.50
N THR A 111 -12.54 7.53 13.07
CA THR A 111 -11.84 8.52 13.89
C THR A 111 -11.51 9.78 13.09
N PHE A 112 -11.03 9.61 11.85
CA PHE A 112 -10.76 10.72 10.93
C PHE A 112 -12.04 11.52 10.64
N GLY A 113 -13.15 10.85 10.34
CA GLY A 113 -14.43 11.52 10.09
C GLY A 113 -14.89 12.42 11.23
N ARG A 114 -14.65 11.99 12.49
CA ARG A 114 -14.94 12.81 13.68
C ARG A 114 -14.00 14.01 13.83
N THR A 115 -12.79 13.92 13.32
CA THR A 115 -11.77 14.98 13.41
C THR A 115 -11.91 15.98 12.24
N LEU A 116 -12.54 15.58 11.14
CA LEU A 116 -12.68 16.38 9.93
C LEU A 116 -13.29 17.78 10.13
N PRO A 117 -14.33 17.98 10.97
CA PRO A 117 -14.85 19.31 11.26
C PRO A 117 -13.78 20.26 11.83
N LYS A 118 -12.98 19.79 12.79
CA LYS A 118 -11.90 20.57 13.41
C LYS A 118 -10.80 20.93 12.41
N ILE A 119 -10.47 20.00 11.49
CA ILE A 119 -9.50 20.24 10.43
C ILE A 119 -10.01 21.32 9.47
N ARG A 120 -11.31 21.27 9.11
CA ARG A 120 -11.94 22.31 8.28
C ARG A 120 -11.96 23.68 8.93
N GLU A 121 -12.32 23.73 10.21
CA GLU A 121 -12.31 24.96 11.00
C GLU A 121 -10.92 25.59 11.00
N LYS A 122 -9.90 24.80 11.35
CA LYS A 122 -8.52 25.26 11.35
C LYS A 122 -8.04 25.73 9.97
N TYR A 123 -8.41 25.01 8.92
CA TYR A 123 -8.09 25.39 7.55
C TYR A 123 -8.70 26.76 7.18
N PHE A 124 -9.97 27.01 7.53
CA PHE A 124 -10.61 28.30 7.27
C PHE A 124 -9.99 29.44 8.11
N GLU A 125 -9.61 29.19 9.36
CA GLU A 125 -8.89 30.14 10.17
C GLU A 125 -7.54 30.52 9.54
N ASP A 126 -6.78 29.54 9.08
CA ASP A 126 -5.47 29.73 8.44
C ASP A 126 -5.60 30.49 7.11
N LEU A 127 -6.64 30.22 6.32
CA LEU A 127 -6.94 30.98 5.10
C LEU A 127 -7.33 32.45 5.37
N ALA A 128 -8.02 32.70 6.48
CA ALA A 128 -8.42 34.05 6.86
C ALA A 128 -7.26 34.84 7.48
N SER A 129 -6.14 34.21 7.84
CA SER A 129 -4.97 34.87 8.42
C SER A 129 -4.23 35.74 7.40
N GLU A 130 -3.74 36.91 7.81
CA GLU A 130 -3.02 37.87 6.94
C GLU A 130 -1.75 37.29 6.31
N GLY A 131 -1.14 36.24 6.89
CA GLY A 131 0.02 35.55 6.34
C GLY A 131 -0.25 34.84 5.00
N ASN A 132 -1.47 34.35 4.80
CA ASN A 132 -1.87 33.68 3.57
C ASN A 132 -2.23 34.69 2.44
N LYS A 133 -2.65 35.90 2.77
CA LYS A 133 -2.88 36.97 1.79
C LYS A 133 -1.61 37.31 1.00
N LYS A 134 -0.46 37.39 1.68
CA LYS A 134 0.83 37.68 1.02
C LYS A 134 1.26 36.59 0.05
N GLN A 135 0.98 35.33 0.33
CA GLN A 135 1.32 34.22 -0.56
C GLN A 135 0.38 34.14 -1.79
N HIS A 136 -0.88 34.47 -1.61
CA HIS A 136 -1.85 34.57 -2.70
C HIS A 136 -1.56 35.78 -3.62
N ASP A 137 -1.15 36.92 -3.05
CA ASP A 137 -0.82 38.13 -3.83
C ASP A 137 0.49 37.96 -4.63
N LEU A 138 1.47 37.21 -4.11
CA LEU A 138 2.71 36.87 -4.86
C LEU A 138 2.42 35.96 -6.05
N HIS A 139 1.53 34.98 -5.92
CA HIS A 139 1.11 34.11 -7.03
C HIS A 139 0.24 34.82 -8.08
N SER A 140 -0.50 35.85 -7.65
CA SER A 140 -1.35 36.64 -8.55
C SER A 140 -0.55 37.63 -9.39
N GLN A 141 0.62 38.08 -8.96
CA GLN A 141 1.47 39.00 -9.72
C GLN A 141 2.27 38.32 -10.84
N ASP A 142 2.58 37.04 -10.70
CA ASP A 142 3.29 36.29 -11.76
C ASP A 142 2.36 35.82 -12.89
N ASN A 143 1.05 35.90 -12.74
CA ASN A 143 0.05 35.38 -13.69
C ASN A 143 -0.65 36.44 -14.55
N VAL A 144 -0.20 37.70 -14.58
CA VAL A 144 -0.82 38.77 -15.40
C VAL A 144 -0.35 38.70 -16.87
N LYS A 145 0.30 37.66 -17.34
CA LYS A 145 0.72 37.47 -18.74
C LYS A 145 0.21 36.22 -19.46
N SER A 146 -0.83 35.60 -19.00
CA SER A 146 -1.56 34.63 -19.84
C SER A 146 -3.06 34.69 -19.54
N GLU A 147 -3.77 35.37 -20.43
CA GLU A 147 -5.22 35.38 -20.49
C GLU A 147 -5.78 33.97 -20.67
N SER A 148 -6.88 33.77 -20.02
CA SER A 148 -7.97 32.83 -20.23
C SER A 148 -8.10 31.64 -19.32
N LEU A 149 -9.16 31.71 -18.47
CA LEU A 149 -10.05 30.64 -18.04
C LEU A 149 -9.41 29.43 -17.30
N SER A 150 -9.36 29.49 -15.97
CA SER A 150 -10.00 28.47 -15.12
C SER A 150 -9.75 28.74 -13.64
N GLY A 151 -10.79 29.07 -12.91
CA GLY A 151 -10.78 29.24 -11.44
C GLY A 151 -10.76 27.93 -10.65
N SER A 152 -10.14 26.87 -11.15
CA SER A 152 -10.10 25.55 -10.49
C SER A 152 -8.75 25.20 -9.88
N GLY A 153 -7.64 25.83 -10.27
CA GLY A 153 -6.29 25.42 -9.89
C GLY A 153 -5.98 25.55 -8.40
N ALA A 154 -6.38 26.64 -7.76
CA ALA A 154 -6.12 26.88 -6.34
C ALA A 154 -6.89 25.92 -5.43
N PHE A 155 -8.08 25.48 -5.84
CA PHE A 155 -8.88 24.51 -5.12
C PHE A 155 -8.29 23.09 -5.26
N GLU A 156 -7.78 22.73 -6.43
CA GLU A 156 -7.13 21.44 -6.67
C GLU A 156 -5.79 21.32 -5.94
N ASP A 157 -4.97 22.36 -5.90
CA ASP A 157 -3.70 22.36 -5.17
C ASP A 157 -3.90 22.30 -3.65
N SER A 158 -4.93 22.97 -3.13
CA SER A 158 -5.32 22.88 -1.73
C SER A 158 -5.85 21.49 -1.36
N LEU A 159 -6.66 20.89 -2.24
CA LEU A 159 -7.10 19.49 -2.08
C LEU A 159 -5.94 18.51 -2.17
N ARG A 160 -4.94 18.76 -3.02
CA ARG A 160 -3.75 17.91 -3.14
C ARG A 160 -2.94 17.90 -1.86
N GLY A 161 -2.72 19.04 -1.20
CA GLY A 161 -2.06 19.13 0.11
C GLY A 161 -2.80 18.35 1.20
N VAL A 162 -4.12 18.48 1.26
CA VAL A 162 -4.96 17.71 2.19
C VAL A 162 -4.92 16.21 1.86
N PHE A 163 -4.89 15.83 0.57
CA PHE A 163 -4.76 14.44 0.13
C PHE A 163 -3.37 13.85 0.43
N GLU A 164 -2.30 14.64 0.36
CA GLU A 164 -0.96 14.18 0.75
C GLU A 164 -0.86 13.94 2.26
N GLU A 165 -1.38 14.85 3.08
CA GLU A 165 -1.45 14.65 4.53
C GLU A 165 -2.34 13.47 4.90
N LEU A 166 -3.48 13.30 4.23
CA LEU A 166 -4.33 12.13 4.36
C LEU A 166 -3.62 10.83 3.96
N SER A 167 -2.84 10.86 2.89
CA SER A 167 -2.05 9.71 2.45
C SER A 167 -0.95 9.35 3.46
N LYS A 168 -0.32 10.34 4.10
CA LYS A 168 0.64 10.12 5.19
C LYS A 168 -0.05 9.51 6.41
N PHE A 169 -1.22 10.03 6.78
CA PHE A 169 -2.00 9.52 7.90
C PHE A 169 -2.53 8.09 7.68
N LEU A 170 -2.95 7.76 6.46
CA LEU A 170 -3.43 6.42 6.10
C LEU A 170 -2.30 5.39 5.93
N ARG A 171 -1.06 5.83 5.65
CA ARG A 171 0.13 4.96 5.60
C ARG A 171 0.81 4.83 6.97
N ALA A 172 0.40 5.59 7.94
CA ALA A 172 0.84 5.52 9.33
C ALA A 172 0.06 4.51 10.13
#